data_45debc084b05c002026db6c10b9164f0
#
_entry.id   45debc084b05c002026db6c10b9164f0
#
_cell.length_a   1.000
_cell.length_b   1.000
_cell.length_c   1.000
_cell.angle_alpha   90.00
_cell.angle_beta   90.00
_cell.angle_gamma   90.00
#
_symmetry.space_group_name_H-M   'P 1'
#
loop_
_entity.id
_entity.type
_entity.pdbx_description
1 polymer ?
#
loop_
_entity_poly.entity_id
_entity_poly.type
_entity_poly.pdbx_seq_one_letter_code
_entity_poly.pdbx_strand_id
1 'polypeptide(L)'
;PGSETACHRARGVFHLGNDRRSGAELYVTEDEVRTHLLILGGTGAGKTEAMLGLAAQALLWGSGFAFKDAKGDTALWAKTFALARACGREDDLYVVNYLTGAATVDPDAPVERRLSNTFNPFATGSADTLTQLLVAQMAEAGGDSATWKDKAIGLLTVVVRVLVALRDRGVDERGEPFTFDVLALRRALPLDALIDWSLRAAYQVDGFTL
;
A
#
# COMPACT_ATOMS: atom_id res chain seq x y z
N PRO A 1 22.15 -29.46 -43.57
CA PRO A 1 20.92 -29.61 -42.87
C PRO A 1 20.82 -28.43 -41.93
N GLY A 2 20.08 -27.39 -42.36
CA GLY A 2 19.87 -26.19 -41.61
C GLY A 2 19.14 -26.54 -40.34
N SER A 3 19.76 -26.26 -39.22
CA SER A 3 19.06 -26.12 -37.96
C SER A 3 18.02 -25.03 -38.20
N GLU A 4 16.77 -25.39 -38.37
CA GLU A 4 15.69 -24.49 -38.12
C GLU A 4 15.88 -24.04 -36.66
N THR A 5 16.49 -22.85 -36.53
CA THR A 5 16.40 -22.14 -35.27
C THR A 5 14.92 -21.84 -35.14
N ALA A 6 14.23 -22.73 -34.45
CA ALA A 6 12.83 -22.53 -34.12
C ALA A 6 12.81 -21.13 -33.50
N CYS A 7 12.23 -20.19 -34.22
CA CYS A 7 11.98 -18.86 -33.70
C CYS A 7 10.98 -19.09 -32.59
N HIS A 8 11.47 -19.36 -31.39
CA HIS A 8 10.65 -19.47 -30.20
C HIS A 8 10.07 -18.09 -30.01
N ARG A 9 8.85 -17.89 -30.50
CA ARG A 9 8.08 -16.70 -30.16
C ARG A 9 8.11 -16.62 -28.65
N ALA A 10 8.66 -15.52 -28.16
CA ALA A 10 8.64 -15.22 -26.74
C ALA A 10 7.19 -15.43 -26.25
N ARG A 11 6.97 -16.45 -25.44
CA ARG A 11 5.67 -16.74 -24.85
C ARG A 11 5.52 -16.04 -23.50
N GLY A 12 6.33 -15.06 -23.22
CA GLY A 12 6.37 -14.37 -21.95
C GLY A 12 6.35 -12.88 -22.11
N VAL A 13 5.90 -12.23 -21.07
CA VAL A 13 5.79 -10.77 -20.96
C VAL A 13 7.07 -10.19 -20.36
N PHE A 14 7.73 -10.93 -19.45
CA PHE A 14 8.91 -10.45 -18.76
C PHE A 14 10.15 -11.23 -19.14
N HIS A 15 11.14 -10.51 -19.63
CA HIS A 15 12.47 -11.03 -19.94
C HIS A 15 13.29 -11.14 -18.65
N LEU A 16 13.73 -12.35 -18.33
CA LEU A 16 14.56 -12.60 -17.14
C LEU A 16 16.05 -12.50 -17.42
N GLY A 17 16.45 -12.63 -18.66
CA GLY A 17 17.85 -12.66 -19.09
C GLY A 17 18.10 -13.72 -20.17
N ASN A 18 19.38 -14.03 -20.40
CA ASN A 18 19.77 -14.99 -21.42
C ASN A 18 20.49 -16.19 -20.78
N ASP A 19 20.21 -17.38 -21.26
CA ASP A 19 20.98 -18.58 -20.92
C ASP A 19 22.44 -18.38 -21.30
N ARG A 20 23.34 -18.56 -20.36
CA ARG A 20 24.77 -18.34 -20.56
C ARG A 20 25.42 -19.32 -21.54
N ARG A 21 24.83 -20.50 -21.76
CA ARG A 21 25.40 -21.52 -22.66
C ARG A 21 24.88 -21.38 -24.08
N SER A 22 23.59 -21.23 -24.23
CA SER A 22 22.93 -21.16 -25.53
C SER A 22 22.72 -19.74 -26.06
N GLY A 23 22.80 -18.73 -25.21
CA GLY A 23 22.42 -17.37 -25.54
C GLY A 23 20.90 -17.16 -25.68
N ALA A 24 20.10 -18.21 -25.47
CA ALA A 24 18.65 -18.12 -25.62
C ALA A 24 18.03 -17.18 -24.59
N GLU A 25 17.12 -16.33 -25.02
CA GLU A 25 16.37 -15.43 -24.15
C GLU A 25 15.38 -16.21 -23.29
N LEU A 26 15.32 -15.88 -22.04
CA LEU A 26 14.43 -16.49 -21.04
C LEU A 26 13.32 -15.51 -20.69
N TYR A 27 12.09 -15.93 -20.92
CA TYR A 27 10.88 -15.15 -20.59
C TYR A 27 9.99 -15.92 -19.62
N VAL A 28 9.30 -15.18 -18.76
CA VAL A 28 8.17 -15.71 -17.96
C VAL A 28 6.85 -15.21 -18.54
N THR A 29 5.87 -16.07 -18.49
CA THR A 29 4.53 -15.77 -18.92
C THR A 29 3.77 -14.92 -17.91
N GLU A 30 2.66 -14.32 -18.33
CA GLU A 30 1.79 -13.56 -17.43
C GLU A 30 1.24 -14.45 -16.30
N ASP A 31 0.87 -15.69 -16.60
CA ASP A 31 0.34 -16.64 -15.61
C ASP A 31 1.40 -17.02 -14.57
N GLU A 32 2.66 -17.17 -14.97
CA GLU A 32 3.76 -17.46 -14.04
C GLU A 32 4.04 -16.30 -13.11
N VAL A 33 3.96 -15.04 -13.61
CA VAL A 33 4.18 -13.84 -12.79
C VAL A 33 3.05 -13.60 -11.80
N ARG A 34 1.83 -14.04 -12.12
CA ARG A 34 0.67 -13.94 -11.21
C ARG A 34 0.81 -14.77 -9.95
N THR A 35 1.66 -15.79 -9.94
CA THR A 35 1.92 -16.57 -8.74
C THR A 35 2.92 -15.84 -7.85
N HIS A 36 4.12 -16.34 -7.73
CA HIS A 36 5.16 -15.71 -6.93
C HIS A 36 6.53 -15.97 -7.56
N LEU A 37 7.39 -14.94 -7.59
CA LEU A 37 8.78 -15.07 -7.99
C LEU A 37 9.68 -14.95 -6.77
N LEU A 38 10.47 -15.97 -6.47
CA LEU A 38 11.45 -15.95 -5.41
C LEU A 38 12.86 -15.75 -6.01
N ILE A 39 13.51 -14.64 -5.66
CA ILE A 39 14.87 -14.32 -6.11
C ILE A 39 15.84 -14.51 -4.95
N LEU A 40 16.69 -15.52 -5.05
CA LEU A 40 17.70 -15.86 -4.05
C LEU A 40 19.10 -15.45 -4.51
N GLY A 41 19.93 -15.03 -3.58
CA GLY A 41 21.32 -14.69 -3.85
C GLY A 41 21.98 -13.96 -2.69
N GLY A 42 23.29 -14.02 -2.62
CA GLY A 42 24.10 -13.27 -1.64
C GLY A 42 24.06 -11.76 -1.87
N THR A 43 24.72 -11.01 -1.00
CA THR A 43 24.90 -9.56 -1.17
C THR A 43 25.72 -9.31 -2.44
N GLY A 44 25.31 -8.33 -3.24
CA GLY A 44 25.99 -8.02 -4.51
C GLY A 44 25.64 -8.95 -5.68
N ALA A 45 24.80 -9.97 -5.50
CA ALA A 45 24.41 -10.89 -6.58
C ALA A 45 23.43 -10.32 -7.63
N GLY A 46 23.08 -9.04 -7.55
CA GLY A 46 22.22 -8.39 -8.54
C GLY A 46 20.71 -8.57 -8.32
N LYS A 47 20.26 -9.02 -7.14
CA LYS A 47 18.82 -9.19 -6.85
C LYS A 47 18.00 -7.92 -7.10
N THR A 48 18.47 -6.79 -6.59
CA THR A 48 17.82 -5.48 -6.78
C THR A 48 17.78 -5.07 -8.24
N GLU A 49 18.86 -5.33 -8.99
CA GLU A 49 18.91 -5.03 -10.42
C GLU A 49 17.91 -5.90 -11.22
N ALA A 50 17.77 -7.18 -10.86
CA ALA A 50 16.75 -8.05 -11.46
C ALA A 50 15.33 -7.53 -11.19
N MET A 51 15.04 -7.11 -9.96
CA MET A 51 13.74 -6.52 -9.60
C MET A 51 13.48 -5.20 -10.35
N LEU A 52 14.49 -4.34 -10.48
CA LEU A 52 14.39 -3.10 -11.26
C LEU A 52 14.17 -3.39 -12.75
N GLY A 53 14.81 -4.44 -13.29
CA GLY A 53 14.59 -4.89 -14.67
C GLY A 53 13.13 -5.31 -14.91
N LEU A 54 12.51 -6.03 -13.96
CA LEU A 54 11.11 -6.39 -14.03
C LEU A 54 10.19 -5.16 -13.91
N ALA A 55 10.52 -4.24 -13.00
CA ALA A 55 9.77 -2.99 -12.84
C ALA A 55 9.83 -2.11 -14.10
N ALA A 56 11.00 -2.02 -14.75
CA ALA A 56 11.17 -1.31 -16.01
C ALA A 56 10.27 -1.90 -17.10
N GLN A 57 10.24 -3.21 -17.22
CA GLN A 57 9.36 -3.89 -18.18
C GLN A 57 7.88 -3.65 -17.88
N ALA A 58 7.46 -3.68 -16.59
CA ALA A 58 6.10 -3.36 -16.21
C ALA A 58 5.71 -1.93 -16.64
N LEU A 59 6.59 -0.95 -16.46
CA LEU A 59 6.37 0.43 -16.90
C LEU A 59 6.24 0.54 -18.41
N LEU A 60 7.10 -0.14 -19.16
CA LEU A 60 7.08 -0.15 -20.64
C LEU A 60 5.79 -0.77 -21.20
N TRP A 61 5.19 -1.71 -20.47
CA TRP A 61 3.90 -2.32 -20.83
C TRP A 61 2.69 -1.48 -20.40
N GLY A 62 2.89 -0.30 -19.83
CA GLY A 62 1.82 0.55 -19.32
C GLY A 62 1.21 0.06 -17.99
N SER A 63 1.85 -0.92 -17.35
CA SER A 63 1.49 -1.41 -16.02
C SER A 63 2.18 -0.59 -14.92
N GLY A 64 2.08 -1.02 -13.68
CA GLY A 64 2.73 -0.43 -12.53
C GLY A 64 3.40 -1.48 -11.64
N PHE A 65 4.05 -1.01 -10.60
CA PHE A 65 4.64 -1.87 -9.57
C PHE A 65 4.58 -1.19 -8.21
N ALA A 66 4.73 -1.97 -7.15
CA ALA A 66 4.95 -1.48 -5.81
C ALA A 66 6.23 -2.11 -5.23
N PHE A 67 7.17 -1.26 -4.78
CA PHE A 67 8.35 -1.70 -4.05
C PHE A 67 8.17 -1.49 -2.56
N LYS A 68 8.46 -2.53 -1.77
CA LYS A 68 8.61 -2.42 -0.33
C LYS A 68 10.09 -2.63 0.01
N ASP A 69 10.77 -1.54 0.38
CA ASP A 69 12.17 -1.58 0.78
C ASP A 69 12.31 -1.42 2.30
N ALA A 70 12.73 -2.49 2.98
CA ALA A 70 12.96 -2.48 4.43
C ALA A 70 14.30 -1.84 4.81
N LYS A 71 15.20 -1.59 3.86
CA LYS A 71 16.53 -0.99 4.11
C LYS A 71 16.51 0.52 4.01
N GLY A 72 15.56 1.10 3.26
CA GLY A 72 15.55 2.52 2.95
C GLY A 72 16.72 2.95 2.06
N ASP A 73 17.03 2.15 1.03
CA ASP A 73 18.16 2.40 0.15
C ASP A 73 17.86 3.58 -0.80
N THR A 74 18.55 4.68 -0.58
CA THR A 74 18.42 5.89 -1.43
C THR A 74 18.83 5.63 -2.88
N ALA A 75 19.74 4.68 -3.13
CA ALA A 75 20.14 4.31 -4.49
C ALA A 75 18.99 3.58 -5.22
N LEU A 76 18.21 2.77 -4.52
CA LEU A 76 17.02 2.14 -5.08
C LEU A 76 15.99 3.18 -5.49
N TRP A 77 15.74 4.17 -4.64
CA TRP A 77 14.83 5.28 -4.95
C TRP A 77 15.28 6.05 -6.19
N ALA A 78 16.56 6.44 -6.26
CA ALA A 78 17.11 7.19 -7.38
C ALA A 78 16.99 6.42 -8.71
N LYS A 79 17.26 5.11 -8.70
CA LYS A 79 17.10 4.25 -9.87
C LYS A 79 15.63 4.12 -10.29
N THR A 80 14.73 3.94 -9.34
CA THR A 80 13.29 3.85 -9.58
C THR A 80 12.75 5.14 -10.19
N PHE A 81 13.17 6.29 -9.66
CA PHE A 81 12.82 7.60 -10.21
C PHE A 81 13.35 7.78 -11.64
N ALA A 82 14.60 7.41 -11.87
CA ALA A 82 15.20 7.48 -13.21
C ALA A 82 14.46 6.59 -14.23
N LEU A 83 14.01 5.39 -13.82
CA LEU A 83 13.18 4.52 -14.65
C LEU A 83 11.81 5.13 -14.95
N ALA A 84 11.12 5.64 -13.95
CA ALA A 84 9.81 6.28 -14.13
C ALA A 84 9.94 7.48 -15.11
N ARG A 85 10.97 8.31 -14.91
CA ARG A 85 11.26 9.45 -15.79
C ARG A 85 11.60 9.03 -17.21
N ALA A 86 12.40 7.98 -17.40
CA ALA A 86 12.72 7.46 -18.73
C ALA A 86 11.47 6.96 -19.48
N CYS A 87 10.45 6.55 -18.76
CA CYS A 87 9.14 6.15 -19.30
C CYS A 87 8.14 7.32 -19.39
N GLY A 88 8.52 8.55 -19.01
CA GLY A 88 7.62 9.72 -18.96
C GLY A 88 6.50 9.56 -17.91
N ARG A 89 6.78 8.86 -16.80
CA ARG A 89 5.82 8.52 -15.75
C ARG A 89 6.31 8.94 -14.36
N GLU A 90 7.15 9.95 -14.27
CA GLU A 90 7.65 10.49 -13.00
C GLU A 90 6.53 11.02 -12.10
N ASP A 91 5.47 11.56 -12.67
CA ASP A 91 4.31 12.07 -11.95
C ASP A 91 3.43 10.97 -11.34
N ASP A 92 3.58 9.73 -11.85
CA ASP A 92 2.89 8.54 -11.33
C ASP A 92 3.64 7.90 -10.14
N LEU A 93 4.85 8.39 -9.82
CA LEU A 93 5.68 7.79 -8.79
C LEU A 93 5.32 8.33 -7.41
N TYR A 94 4.79 7.46 -6.55
CA TYR A 94 4.51 7.75 -5.15
C TYR A 94 5.54 7.08 -4.25
N VAL A 95 6.15 7.87 -3.37
CA VAL A 95 7.13 7.39 -2.39
C VAL A 95 6.60 7.60 -0.99
N VAL A 96 6.39 6.53 -0.23
CA VAL A 96 6.01 6.60 1.19
C VAL A 96 7.22 6.18 2.01
N ASN A 97 7.85 7.15 2.68
CA ASN A 97 9.06 6.96 3.47
C ASN A 97 8.75 7.04 4.96
N TYR A 98 8.73 5.90 5.65
CA TYR A 98 8.49 5.82 7.10
C TYR A 98 9.74 6.12 7.94
N LEU A 99 10.92 6.26 7.34
CA LEU A 99 12.16 6.58 8.04
C LEU A 99 12.29 8.08 8.34
N THR A 100 11.56 8.92 7.60
CA THR A 100 11.48 10.34 7.91
C THR A 100 10.50 10.49 9.07
N GLY A 101 11.00 10.81 10.26
CA GLY A 101 10.16 11.07 11.42
C GLY A 101 9.13 12.17 11.17
N ALA A 102 8.08 12.22 11.97
CA ALA A 102 6.99 13.20 11.84
C ALA A 102 7.46 14.68 11.80
N ALA A 103 8.64 14.97 12.36
CA ALA A 103 9.26 16.31 12.36
C ALA A 103 9.73 16.79 10.97
N THR A 104 9.82 15.90 9.98
CA THR A 104 10.30 16.23 8.63
C THR A 104 9.18 16.28 7.57
N VAL A 105 7.95 16.00 7.97
CA VAL A 105 6.78 16.10 7.11
C VAL A 105 6.11 17.44 7.42
N ASP A 106 6.61 18.51 6.79
CA ASP A 106 5.88 19.76 6.71
C ASP A 106 4.87 19.64 5.56
N PRO A 107 3.55 19.57 5.83
CA PRO A 107 2.54 19.46 4.79
C PRO A 107 2.50 20.70 3.89
N ASP A 108 3.00 21.84 4.37
CA ASP A 108 3.03 23.11 3.63
C ASP A 108 4.37 23.33 2.90
N ALA A 109 5.34 22.40 3.08
CA ALA A 109 6.60 22.48 2.36
C ALA A 109 6.38 22.36 0.85
N PRO A 110 7.13 23.11 0.02
CA PRO A 110 7.13 22.93 -1.43
C PRO A 110 7.35 21.46 -1.80
N VAL A 111 6.65 20.99 -2.84
CA VAL A 111 6.68 19.58 -3.28
C VAL A 111 8.11 19.07 -3.48
N GLU A 112 9.01 19.95 -3.96
CA GLU A 112 10.43 19.65 -4.19
C GLU A 112 11.22 19.33 -2.91
N ARG A 113 10.69 19.71 -1.74
CA ARG A 113 11.32 19.46 -0.43
C ARG A 113 10.66 18.31 0.33
N ARG A 114 9.60 17.74 -0.19
CA ARG A 114 8.93 16.61 0.47
C ARG A 114 9.75 15.35 0.28
N LEU A 115 10.19 14.76 1.37
CA LEU A 115 10.92 13.49 1.39
C LEU A 115 10.00 12.27 1.29
N SER A 116 8.69 12.48 1.31
CA SER A 116 7.68 11.44 1.29
C SER A 116 6.35 11.99 0.79
N ASN A 117 5.63 11.22 0.01
CA ASN A 117 4.22 11.48 -0.23
C ASN A 117 3.42 11.19 1.05
N THR A 118 2.33 11.91 1.23
CA THR A 118 1.37 11.63 2.29
C THR A 118 0.38 10.58 1.84
N PHE A 119 0.02 9.68 2.74
CA PHE A 119 -0.95 8.64 2.49
C PHE A 119 -1.90 8.51 3.66
N ASN A 120 -3.19 8.64 3.40
CA ASN A 120 -4.23 8.37 4.36
C ASN A 120 -4.94 7.05 3.99
N PRO A 121 -4.68 5.94 4.72
CA PRO A 121 -5.30 4.65 4.42
C PRO A 121 -6.81 4.62 4.63
N PHE A 122 -7.38 5.62 5.30
CA PHE A 122 -8.81 5.73 5.61
C PHE A 122 -9.57 6.65 4.65
N ALA A 123 -8.87 7.27 3.70
CA ALA A 123 -9.48 8.19 2.74
C ALA A 123 -10.53 7.51 1.85
N THR A 124 -10.36 6.22 1.59
CA THR A 124 -11.24 5.39 0.75
C THR A 124 -11.49 4.03 1.41
N GLY A 125 -12.36 3.25 0.82
CA GLY A 125 -12.69 1.90 1.31
C GLY A 125 -13.98 1.86 2.14
N SER A 126 -14.61 0.68 2.18
CA SER A 126 -15.80 0.43 2.99
C SER A 126 -15.44 0.31 4.48
N ALA A 127 -16.42 0.47 5.35
CA ALA A 127 -16.24 0.29 6.80
C ALA A 127 -15.69 -1.10 7.13
N ASP A 128 -16.18 -2.14 6.45
CA ASP A 128 -15.71 -3.51 6.68
C ASP A 128 -14.25 -3.69 6.25
N THR A 129 -13.85 -3.14 5.10
CA THR A 129 -12.46 -3.19 4.62
C THR A 129 -11.52 -2.47 5.59
N LEU A 130 -11.91 -1.29 6.07
CA LEU A 130 -11.10 -0.51 7.00
C LEU A 130 -11.05 -1.15 8.39
N THR A 131 -12.14 -1.77 8.85
CA THR A 131 -12.14 -2.57 10.08
C THR A 131 -11.17 -3.74 9.96
N GLN A 132 -11.19 -4.50 8.87
CA GLN A 132 -10.25 -5.60 8.64
C GLN A 132 -8.80 -5.12 8.59
N LEU A 133 -8.53 -3.98 7.95
CA LEU A 133 -7.20 -3.36 7.93
C LEU A 133 -6.68 -3.10 9.36
N LEU A 134 -7.53 -2.58 10.23
CA LEU A 134 -7.16 -2.29 11.62
C LEU A 134 -7.01 -3.57 12.46
N VAL A 135 -7.91 -4.53 12.29
CA VAL A 135 -7.87 -5.82 12.99
C VAL A 135 -6.61 -6.61 12.61
N ALA A 136 -6.17 -6.54 11.36
CA ALA A 136 -4.93 -7.18 10.91
C ALA A 136 -3.66 -6.61 11.58
N GLN A 137 -3.72 -5.42 12.17
CA GLN A 137 -2.62 -4.84 12.96
C GLN A 137 -2.66 -5.23 14.44
N MET A 138 -3.74 -5.85 14.91
CA MET A 138 -3.84 -6.30 16.29
C MET A 138 -2.99 -7.55 16.51
N ALA A 139 -2.32 -7.62 17.67
CA ALA A 139 -1.56 -8.80 18.03
C ALA A 139 -2.46 -10.04 18.12
N GLU A 140 -1.88 -11.20 17.85
CA GLU A 140 -2.52 -12.48 18.14
C GLU A 140 -2.83 -12.58 19.63
N ALA A 141 -4.05 -13.01 19.96
CA ALA A 141 -4.52 -13.14 21.32
C ALA A 141 -4.98 -14.58 21.58
N GLY A 142 -4.59 -15.14 22.73
CA GLY A 142 -5.00 -16.48 23.17
C GLY A 142 -5.57 -16.46 24.60
N GLY A 143 -6.33 -17.48 24.97
CA GLY A 143 -6.94 -17.58 26.29
C GLY A 143 -7.91 -16.42 26.58
N ASP A 144 -7.86 -15.89 27.81
CA ASP A 144 -8.74 -14.78 28.24
C ASP A 144 -8.56 -13.51 27.39
N SER A 145 -7.38 -13.31 26.78
CA SER A 145 -7.12 -12.18 25.91
C SER A 145 -7.92 -12.22 24.60
N ALA A 146 -8.36 -13.40 24.15
CA ALA A 146 -9.19 -13.55 22.96
C ALA A 146 -10.55 -12.88 23.15
N THR A 147 -11.19 -13.06 24.31
CA THR A 147 -12.48 -12.43 24.62
C THR A 147 -12.39 -10.90 24.61
N TRP A 148 -11.29 -10.33 25.11
CA TRP A 148 -11.07 -8.88 25.06
C TRP A 148 -10.81 -8.38 23.65
N LYS A 149 -10.09 -9.15 22.83
CA LYS A 149 -9.89 -8.85 21.41
C LYS A 149 -11.22 -8.82 20.65
N ASP A 150 -12.10 -9.79 20.87
CA ASP A 150 -13.41 -9.85 20.23
C ASP A 150 -14.28 -8.64 20.59
N LYS A 151 -14.29 -8.24 21.86
CA LYS A 151 -15.00 -7.02 22.31
C LYS A 151 -14.41 -5.76 21.66
N ALA A 152 -13.10 -5.67 21.59
CA ALA A 152 -12.42 -4.55 20.94
C ALA A 152 -12.75 -4.48 19.43
N ILE A 153 -12.80 -5.62 18.74
CA ILE A 153 -13.21 -5.70 17.33
C ILE A 153 -14.66 -5.26 17.16
N GLY A 154 -15.57 -5.70 18.04
CA GLY A 154 -16.96 -5.26 18.00
C GLY A 154 -17.10 -3.74 18.13
N LEU A 155 -16.43 -3.14 19.11
CA LEU A 155 -16.42 -1.69 19.30
C LEU A 155 -15.81 -0.97 18.07
N LEU A 156 -14.67 -1.44 17.61
CA LEU A 156 -13.98 -0.87 16.45
C LEU A 156 -14.85 -0.88 15.19
N THR A 157 -15.61 -1.96 14.99
CA THR A 157 -16.53 -2.10 13.86
C THR A 157 -17.57 -1.00 13.85
N VAL A 158 -18.16 -0.68 14.99
CA VAL A 158 -19.17 0.36 15.12
C VAL A 158 -18.54 1.75 14.91
N VAL A 159 -17.43 2.02 15.60
CA VAL A 159 -16.71 3.30 15.49
C VAL A 159 -16.29 3.59 14.04
N VAL A 160 -15.72 2.60 13.34
CA VAL A 160 -15.29 2.75 11.94
C VAL A 160 -16.48 3.03 11.03
N ARG A 161 -17.64 2.41 11.24
CA ARG A 161 -18.86 2.69 10.45
C ARG A 161 -19.30 4.15 10.60
N VAL A 162 -19.30 4.68 11.82
CA VAL A 162 -19.63 6.10 12.06
C VAL A 162 -18.62 7.01 11.37
N LEU A 163 -17.30 6.74 11.52
CA LEU A 163 -16.26 7.56 10.91
C LEU A 163 -16.31 7.52 9.37
N VAL A 164 -16.62 6.37 8.78
CA VAL A 164 -16.83 6.24 7.33
C VAL A 164 -18.05 7.06 6.88
N ALA A 165 -19.16 7.00 7.63
CA ALA A 165 -20.36 7.78 7.31
C ALA A 165 -20.09 9.29 7.39
N LEU A 166 -19.33 9.75 8.38
CA LEU A 166 -18.91 11.17 8.47
C LEU A 166 -17.99 11.56 7.32
N ARG A 167 -17.00 10.70 6.98
CA ARG A 167 -16.13 10.90 5.81
C ARG A 167 -16.94 11.04 4.52
N ASP A 168 -17.87 10.14 4.28
CA ASP A 168 -18.67 10.12 3.06
C ASP A 168 -19.65 11.29 2.98
N ARG A 169 -20.06 11.82 4.14
CA ARG A 169 -20.80 13.08 4.24
C ARG A 169 -19.92 14.30 4.00
N GLY A 170 -18.62 14.21 4.27
CA GLY A 170 -17.63 15.28 4.13
C GLY A 170 -17.64 16.32 5.26
N VAL A 171 -18.60 16.23 6.18
CA VAL A 171 -18.74 17.16 7.32
C VAL A 171 -19.14 16.41 8.59
N ASP A 172 -18.76 16.98 9.73
CA ASP A 172 -19.22 16.54 11.05
C ASP A 172 -20.64 17.06 11.39
N GLU A 173 -21.10 16.86 12.62
CA GLU A 173 -22.41 17.33 13.09
C GLU A 173 -22.53 18.84 13.21
N ARG A 174 -21.40 19.56 13.20
CA ARG A 174 -21.35 21.04 13.27
C ARG A 174 -21.28 21.66 11.89
N GLY A 175 -21.21 20.83 10.84
CA GLY A 175 -21.01 21.26 9.46
C GLY A 175 -19.56 21.60 9.13
N GLU A 176 -18.61 21.27 10.03
CA GLU A 176 -17.19 21.46 9.78
C GLU A 176 -16.63 20.34 8.90
N PRO A 177 -15.65 20.63 8.01
CA PRO A 177 -15.04 19.62 7.17
C PRO A 177 -14.47 18.46 7.98
N PHE A 178 -14.85 17.23 7.61
CA PHE A 178 -14.43 16.03 8.30
C PHE A 178 -13.53 15.16 7.41
N THR A 179 -12.41 14.74 7.97
CA THR A 179 -11.49 13.77 7.35
C THR A 179 -11.31 12.59 8.27
N PHE A 180 -11.58 11.39 7.75
CA PHE A 180 -11.25 10.17 8.49
C PHE A 180 -9.77 9.86 8.33
N ASP A 181 -9.01 10.04 9.40
CA ASP A 181 -7.58 9.70 9.53
C ASP A 181 -7.33 8.98 10.86
N VAL A 182 -6.06 8.66 11.14
CA VAL A 182 -5.66 8.02 12.40
C VAL A 182 -6.00 8.89 13.61
N LEU A 183 -5.95 10.21 13.45
CA LEU A 183 -6.25 11.13 14.55
C LEU A 183 -7.75 11.14 14.86
N ALA A 184 -8.61 11.10 13.84
CA ALA A 184 -10.06 10.96 14.01
C ALA A 184 -10.39 9.65 14.74
N LEU A 185 -9.78 8.52 14.34
CA LEU A 185 -9.93 7.25 15.02
C LEU A 185 -9.49 7.33 16.49
N ARG A 186 -8.31 7.90 16.75
CA ARG A 186 -7.79 8.05 18.12
C ARG A 186 -8.69 8.92 19.01
N ARG A 187 -9.34 9.93 18.45
CA ARG A 187 -10.27 10.80 19.18
C ARG A 187 -11.61 10.15 19.45
N ALA A 188 -11.99 9.17 18.65
CA ALA A 188 -13.26 8.47 18.77
C ALA A 188 -13.26 7.31 19.78
N LEU A 189 -12.10 6.77 20.15
CA LEU A 189 -12.00 5.58 21.01
C LEU A 189 -12.15 5.81 22.53
N PRO A 190 -11.84 7.00 23.11
CA PRO A 190 -12.07 7.24 24.53
C PRO A 190 -13.53 7.04 24.93
N LEU A 191 -13.76 6.50 26.12
CA LEU A 191 -15.10 6.14 26.62
C LEU A 191 -16.05 7.35 26.70
N ASP A 192 -15.55 8.48 27.09
CA ASP A 192 -16.30 9.75 27.13
C ASP A 192 -16.76 10.19 25.74
N ALA A 193 -15.91 10.05 24.74
CA ALA A 193 -16.28 10.31 23.35
C ALA A 193 -17.34 9.34 22.84
N LEU A 194 -17.24 8.06 23.18
CA LEU A 194 -18.22 7.04 22.80
C LEU A 194 -19.58 7.28 23.45
N ILE A 195 -19.61 7.68 24.73
CA ILE A 195 -20.84 8.04 25.43
C ILE A 195 -21.49 9.27 24.78
N ASP A 196 -20.70 10.29 24.49
CA ASP A 196 -21.17 11.49 23.80
C ASP A 196 -21.77 11.16 22.43
N TRP A 197 -21.11 10.32 21.66
CA TRP A 197 -21.59 9.86 20.36
C TRP A 197 -22.88 9.05 20.45
N SER A 198 -23.02 8.17 21.44
CA SER A 198 -24.24 7.37 21.62
C SER A 198 -25.49 8.22 21.87
N LEU A 199 -25.31 9.43 22.40
CA LEU A 199 -26.40 10.37 22.69
C LEU A 199 -26.73 11.25 21.48
N ARG A 200 -25.94 11.24 20.42
CA ARG A 200 -26.13 12.12 19.26
C ARG A 200 -26.76 11.38 18.08
N ALA A 201 -27.95 11.82 17.68
CA ALA A 201 -28.65 11.26 16.52
C ALA A 201 -27.84 11.31 15.22
N ALA A 202 -26.90 12.27 15.10
CA ALA A 202 -26.05 12.42 13.91
C ALA A 202 -25.12 11.22 13.66
N TYR A 203 -24.84 10.45 14.70
CA TYR A 203 -23.96 9.26 14.63
C TYR A 203 -24.72 7.94 14.52
N GLN A 204 -26.02 7.99 14.35
CA GLN A 204 -26.80 6.80 14.03
C GLN A 204 -26.64 6.47 12.55
N VAL A 205 -26.08 5.32 12.25
CA VAL A 205 -25.82 4.85 10.88
C VAL A 205 -26.39 3.44 10.74
N ASP A 206 -27.20 3.21 9.70
CA ASP A 206 -27.78 1.91 9.37
C ASP A 206 -28.57 1.24 10.51
N GLY A 207 -29.22 2.01 11.35
CA GLY A 207 -29.95 1.49 12.52
C GLY A 207 -29.04 1.04 13.66
N PHE A 208 -27.73 1.22 13.57
CA PHE A 208 -26.81 1.05 14.67
C PHE A 208 -26.80 2.32 15.54
N THR A 209 -27.11 2.14 16.80
CA THR A 209 -26.80 3.11 17.86
C THR A 209 -25.53 2.63 18.55
N LEU A 210 -24.59 3.50 18.75
CA LEU A 210 -23.41 3.23 19.60
C LEU A 210 -23.84 2.98 21.03
#